data_ccff183eecbed2e0ee568c1fba67ca84
#
_entry.id   ccff183eecbed2e0ee568c1fba67ca84
#
_cell.length_a   1.000
_cell.length_b   1.000
_cell.length_c   1.000
_cell.angle_alpha   90.00
_cell.angle_beta   90.00
_cell.angle_gamma   90.00
#
_symmetry.space_group_name_H-M   'P 1'
#
loop_
_entity.id
_entity.type
_entity.pdbx_description
1 polymer ?
#
loop_
_entity_poly.entity_id
_entity_poly.type
_entity_poly.pdbx_seq_one_letter_code
_entity_poly.pdbx_strand_id
1 'polypeptide(L)'
;MRSPIVQLTLARLREWYREPETIFWTFLFPPLLAVALGIAFRNQGPAPARVLVLDGPQAQATADALGKNELLKVEVAGREAADRMLASGRAEVLVVPGSPVTYRFDPSRSESHLARAHTDQALQSAAGRADPVPVRDEPVQQAGSRYIDFLIPGLLGLNLMSAGLWGIGWSIVDARTRKLLRRLLAAPMRRRDFLFAQIAARMCYLPFEVIFLLGMAWLLFDVTIVGSILGVTLIVLLGALSFAGLGTLLASRAKTTE
;
A
#
# COMPACT_ATOMS: atom_id res chain seq x y z
N MET A 1 6.31 48.06 -1.16
CA MET A 1 7.15 47.02 -0.55
C MET A 1 6.32 45.74 -0.48
N ARG A 2 6.85 44.60 -0.96
CA ARG A 2 6.14 43.31 -0.84
C ARG A 2 6.14 42.88 0.62
N SER A 3 5.02 42.31 1.12
CA SER A 3 4.95 41.85 2.51
C SER A 3 6.06 40.82 2.84
N PRO A 4 6.58 40.77 4.08
CA PRO A 4 7.62 39.84 4.48
C PRO A 4 7.23 38.38 4.22
N ILE A 5 5.96 38.04 4.41
CA ILE A 5 5.41 36.69 4.15
C ILE A 5 5.60 36.32 2.67
N VAL A 6 5.26 37.19 1.73
CA VAL A 6 5.41 36.93 0.29
C VAL A 6 6.87 36.70 -0.09
N GLN A 7 7.79 37.52 0.44
CA GLN A 7 9.22 37.34 0.15
C GLN A 7 9.77 36.03 0.69
N LEU A 8 9.39 35.64 1.90
CA LEU A 8 9.79 34.38 2.51
C LEU A 8 9.17 33.17 1.77
N THR A 9 7.91 33.26 1.38
CA THR A 9 7.24 32.22 0.57
C THR A 9 7.96 32.02 -0.76
N LEU A 10 8.28 33.11 -1.46
CA LEU A 10 9.03 33.04 -2.72
C LEU A 10 10.45 32.49 -2.53
N ALA A 11 11.13 32.88 -1.45
CA ALA A 11 12.45 32.32 -1.12
C ALA A 11 12.36 30.82 -0.90
N ARG A 12 11.35 30.34 -0.15
CA ARG A 12 11.12 28.92 0.11
C ARG A 12 10.76 28.13 -1.15
N LEU A 13 9.94 28.69 -2.04
CA LEU A 13 9.63 28.09 -3.34
C LEU A 13 10.88 27.96 -4.24
N ARG A 14 11.76 28.98 -4.22
CA ARG A 14 13.02 28.93 -4.98
C ARG A 14 13.99 27.90 -4.41
N GLU A 15 14.10 27.78 -3.10
CA GLU A 15 14.89 26.78 -2.41
C GLU A 15 14.41 25.38 -2.80
N TRP A 16 13.12 25.13 -2.65
CA TRP A 16 12.48 23.87 -3.03
C TRP A 16 12.77 23.47 -4.50
N TYR A 17 12.62 24.39 -5.44
CA TYR A 17 12.89 24.13 -6.86
C TYR A 17 14.37 23.87 -7.15
N ARG A 18 15.29 24.36 -6.32
CA ARG A 18 16.73 24.19 -6.49
C ARG A 18 17.30 22.96 -5.80
N GLU A 19 16.51 22.26 -5.03
CA GLU A 19 16.90 21.04 -4.34
C GLU A 19 16.40 19.81 -5.11
N PRO A 20 17.24 19.19 -5.98
CA PRO A 20 16.80 18.04 -6.79
C PRO A 20 16.43 16.84 -5.95
N GLU A 21 17.02 16.69 -4.78
CA GLU A 21 16.67 15.64 -3.81
C GLU A 21 15.22 15.78 -3.32
N THR A 22 14.81 16.97 -2.96
CA THR A 22 13.42 17.25 -2.53
C THR A 22 12.43 16.99 -3.66
N ILE A 23 12.77 17.37 -4.90
CA ILE A 23 11.92 17.10 -6.07
C ILE A 23 11.80 15.59 -6.31
N PHE A 24 12.91 14.85 -6.22
CA PHE A 24 12.91 13.39 -6.37
C PHE A 24 11.96 12.73 -5.35
N TRP A 25 12.14 13.01 -4.07
CA TRP A 25 11.34 12.40 -3.00
C TRP A 25 9.87 12.80 -3.03
N THR A 26 9.56 14.02 -3.47
CA THR A 26 8.20 14.54 -3.51
C THR A 26 7.42 14.11 -4.75
N PHE A 27 8.06 14.16 -5.92
CA PHE A 27 7.38 13.93 -7.20
C PHE A 27 7.68 12.59 -7.83
N LEU A 28 8.93 12.14 -7.81
CA LEU A 28 9.33 10.95 -8.56
C LEU A 28 9.16 9.67 -7.75
N PHE A 29 9.51 9.69 -6.47
CA PHE A 29 9.48 8.49 -5.62
C PHE A 29 8.08 7.89 -5.43
N PRO A 30 7.01 8.65 -5.07
CA PRO A 30 5.67 8.07 -4.89
C PRO A 30 5.14 7.41 -6.17
N PRO A 31 5.24 8.03 -7.36
CA PRO A 31 4.90 7.37 -8.61
C PRO A 31 5.72 6.12 -8.92
N LEU A 32 7.03 6.16 -8.72
CA LEU A 32 7.87 4.96 -8.90
C LEU A 32 7.42 3.82 -8.00
N LEU A 33 7.13 4.13 -6.75
CA LEU A 33 6.63 3.15 -5.79
C LEU A 33 5.25 2.63 -6.21
N ALA A 34 4.35 3.50 -6.69
CA ALA A 34 3.05 3.11 -7.23
C ALA A 34 3.19 2.18 -8.44
N VAL A 35 4.10 2.48 -9.36
CA VAL A 35 4.39 1.62 -10.53
C VAL A 35 4.97 0.29 -10.09
N ALA A 36 5.98 0.29 -9.24
CA ALA A 36 6.62 -0.93 -8.76
C ALA A 36 5.63 -1.86 -8.04
N LEU A 37 4.87 -1.32 -7.09
CA LEU A 37 3.85 -2.09 -6.35
C LEU A 37 2.64 -2.42 -7.23
N GLY A 38 2.21 -1.51 -8.10
CA GLY A 38 1.12 -1.74 -9.05
C GLY A 38 1.42 -2.90 -10.01
N ILE A 39 2.65 -3.00 -10.50
CA ILE A 39 3.10 -4.14 -11.33
C ILE A 39 3.22 -5.40 -10.48
N ALA A 40 3.85 -5.31 -9.30
CA ALA A 40 4.06 -6.46 -8.41
C ALA A 40 2.73 -7.12 -7.98
N PHE A 41 1.69 -6.31 -7.77
CA PHE A 41 0.38 -6.77 -7.31
C PHE A 41 -0.71 -6.80 -8.40
N ARG A 42 -0.36 -6.55 -9.66
CA ARG A 42 -1.31 -6.48 -10.78
C ARG A 42 -2.09 -7.76 -11.02
N ASN A 43 -1.49 -8.91 -10.77
CA ASN A 43 -2.01 -10.24 -11.13
C ASN A 43 -2.06 -11.20 -9.94
N GLN A 44 -2.27 -10.73 -8.74
CA GLN A 44 -2.52 -11.65 -7.64
C GLN A 44 -3.98 -12.11 -7.68
N GLY A 45 -4.26 -13.02 -8.64
CA GLY A 45 -5.33 -13.99 -8.45
C GLY A 45 -5.05 -14.77 -7.15
N PRO A 46 -6.04 -15.45 -6.57
CA PRO A 46 -5.81 -16.25 -5.38
C PRO A 46 -4.61 -17.17 -5.64
N ALA A 47 -3.57 -17.05 -4.79
CA ALA A 47 -2.40 -17.91 -4.91
C ALA A 47 -2.87 -19.36 -4.81
N PRO A 48 -2.40 -20.28 -5.70
CA PRO A 48 -2.82 -21.66 -5.65
C PRO A 48 -2.46 -22.25 -4.28
N ALA A 49 -3.46 -22.85 -3.62
CA ALA A 49 -3.29 -23.45 -2.31
C ALA A 49 -2.37 -24.65 -2.40
N ARG A 50 -1.39 -24.75 -1.50
CA ARG A 50 -0.47 -25.87 -1.44
C ARG A 50 -1.10 -27.03 -0.68
N VAL A 51 -1.41 -28.09 -1.41
CA VAL A 51 -2.04 -29.31 -0.91
C VAL A 51 -1.03 -30.43 -0.94
N LEU A 52 -0.82 -31.06 0.20
CA LEU A 52 0.00 -32.25 0.30
C LEU A 52 -0.87 -33.51 0.22
N VAL A 53 -0.40 -34.50 -0.49
CA VAL A 53 -1.00 -35.85 -0.49
C VAL A 53 -0.04 -36.78 0.22
N LEU A 54 -0.53 -37.50 1.22
CA LEU A 54 0.30 -38.46 1.95
C LEU A 54 0.69 -39.61 1.03
N ASP A 55 2.00 -39.93 1.01
CA ASP A 55 2.55 -41.03 0.24
C ASP A 55 1.89 -42.35 0.61
N GLY A 56 1.52 -43.16 -0.41
CA GLY A 56 0.83 -44.42 -0.28
C GLY A 56 0.28 -44.94 -1.61
N PRO A 57 -0.36 -46.12 -1.63
CA PRO A 57 -0.84 -46.75 -2.86
C PRO A 57 -1.75 -45.94 -3.77
N GLN A 58 -2.48 -44.99 -3.20
CA GLN A 58 -3.44 -44.11 -3.91
C GLN A 58 -2.93 -42.68 -4.02
N ALA A 59 -1.71 -42.39 -3.57
CA ALA A 59 -1.21 -41.02 -3.50
C ALA A 59 -1.11 -40.37 -4.88
N GLN A 60 -0.55 -41.06 -5.85
CA GLN A 60 -0.38 -40.51 -7.20
C GLN A 60 -1.71 -40.27 -7.91
N ALA A 61 -2.63 -41.21 -7.84
CA ALA A 61 -3.95 -41.08 -8.43
C ALA A 61 -4.72 -39.90 -7.82
N THR A 62 -4.61 -39.71 -6.50
CA THR A 62 -5.22 -38.56 -5.80
C THR A 62 -4.54 -37.25 -6.19
N ALA A 63 -3.21 -37.23 -6.30
CA ALA A 63 -2.47 -36.06 -6.72
C ALA A 63 -2.82 -35.65 -8.15
N ASP A 64 -2.91 -36.62 -9.07
CA ASP A 64 -3.28 -36.37 -10.47
C ASP A 64 -4.74 -35.85 -10.60
N ALA A 65 -5.64 -36.36 -9.76
CA ALA A 65 -7.03 -35.87 -9.71
C ALA A 65 -7.11 -34.41 -9.22
N LEU A 66 -6.36 -34.07 -8.19
CA LEU A 66 -6.31 -32.71 -7.63
C LEU A 66 -5.53 -31.74 -8.52
N GLY A 67 -4.49 -32.20 -9.20
CA GLY A 67 -3.64 -31.39 -10.07
C GLY A 67 -4.33 -30.84 -11.31
N LYS A 68 -5.54 -31.31 -11.63
CA LYS A 68 -6.39 -30.75 -12.69
C LYS A 68 -6.98 -29.39 -12.35
N ASN A 69 -6.94 -29.03 -11.07
CA ASN A 69 -7.46 -27.74 -10.59
C ASN A 69 -6.32 -26.72 -10.48
N GLU A 70 -6.36 -25.66 -11.28
CA GLU A 70 -5.33 -24.60 -11.32
C GLU A 70 -5.18 -23.84 -9.99
N LEU A 71 -6.20 -23.89 -9.12
CA LEU A 71 -6.16 -23.27 -7.80
C LEU A 71 -5.42 -24.10 -6.74
N LEU A 72 -4.94 -25.30 -7.10
CA LEU A 72 -4.25 -26.22 -6.20
C LEU A 72 -2.83 -26.54 -6.71
N LYS A 73 -1.85 -26.36 -5.85
CA LYS A 73 -0.49 -26.85 -6.07
C LYS A 73 -0.27 -28.10 -5.26
N VAL A 74 -0.31 -29.25 -5.91
CA VAL A 74 -0.29 -30.56 -5.26
C VAL A 74 1.11 -31.13 -5.22
N GLU A 75 1.50 -31.68 -4.06
CA GLU A 75 2.79 -32.33 -3.85
C GLU A 75 2.58 -33.61 -3.02
N VAL A 76 3.21 -34.70 -3.43
CA VAL A 76 3.19 -35.94 -2.65
C VAL A 76 4.34 -35.92 -1.65
N ALA A 77 4.04 -36.17 -0.37
CA ALA A 77 5.03 -36.09 0.69
C ALA A 77 4.89 -37.24 1.70
N GLY A 78 6.03 -37.72 2.21
CA GLY A 78 6.07 -38.64 3.33
C GLY A 78 5.58 -38.00 4.62
N ARG A 79 5.11 -38.79 5.57
CA ARG A 79 4.39 -38.34 6.79
C ARG A 79 5.17 -37.29 7.59
N GLU A 80 6.45 -37.49 7.85
CA GLU A 80 7.24 -36.54 8.65
C GLU A 80 7.46 -35.19 7.93
N ALA A 81 7.65 -35.21 6.60
CA ALA A 81 7.79 -34.01 5.82
C ALA A 81 6.46 -33.24 5.74
N ALA A 82 5.36 -33.96 5.52
CA ALA A 82 4.02 -33.39 5.47
C ALA A 82 3.62 -32.72 6.79
N ASP A 83 3.84 -33.37 7.92
CA ASP A 83 3.53 -32.82 9.25
C ASP A 83 4.38 -31.57 9.54
N ARG A 84 5.67 -31.55 9.16
CA ARG A 84 6.52 -30.34 9.29
C ARG A 84 6.06 -29.19 8.40
N MET A 85 5.68 -29.47 7.15
CA MET A 85 5.22 -28.45 6.22
C MET A 85 3.88 -27.86 6.65
N LEU A 86 2.96 -28.68 7.16
CA LEU A 86 1.68 -28.25 7.70
C LEU A 86 1.89 -27.37 8.95
N ALA A 87 2.72 -27.83 9.90
CA ALA A 87 3.01 -27.09 11.14
C ALA A 87 3.72 -25.74 10.89
N SER A 88 4.59 -25.67 9.87
CA SER A 88 5.28 -24.44 9.49
C SER A 88 4.45 -23.52 8.61
N GLY A 89 3.23 -23.89 8.21
CA GLY A 89 2.37 -23.14 7.32
C GLY A 89 2.87 -23.05 5.88
N ARG A 90 3.74 -23.98 5.47
CA ARG A 90 4.18 -24.09 4.07
C ARG A 90 3.20 -24.86 3.21
N ALA A 91 2.24 -25.55 3.82
CA ALA A 91 1.11 -26.19 3.17
C ALA A 91 -0.16 -25.90 3.98
N GLU A 92 -1.27 -25.75 3.30
CA GLU A 92 -2.57 -25.43 3.88
C GLU A 92 -3.35 -26.68 4.28
N VAL A 93 -3.23 -27.76 3.51
CA VAL A 93 -3.98 -29.02 3.71
C VAL A 93 -3.10 -30.22 3.43
N LEU A 94 -3.25 -31.26 4.25
CA LEU A 94 -2.74 -32.59 3.98
C LEU A 94 -3.92 -33.53 3.73
N VAL A 95 -3.94 -34.16 2.57
CA VAL A 95 -4.91 -35.20 2.18
C VAL A 95 -4.29 -36.56 2.51
N VAL A 96 -4.99 -37.34 3.30
CA VAL A 96 -4.66 -38.75 3.57
C VAL A 96 -5.63 -39.58 2.73
N PRO A 97 -5.15 -40.18 1.61
CA PRO A 97 -5.99 -41.05 0.79
C PRO A 97 -6.47 -42.27 1.58
N GLY A 98 -7.75 -42.60 1.42
CA GLY A 98 -8.34 -43.76 2.11
C GLY A 98 -9.86 -43.76 1.96
N SER A 99 -10.51 -44.70 2.60
CA SER A 99 -11.95 -44.75 2.68
C SER A 99 -12.38 -44.80 4.16
N PRO A 100 -12.74 -43.63 4.75
CA PRO A 100 -12.91 -42.31 4.15
C PRO A 100 -11.58 -41.56 3.90
N VAL A 101 -11.60 -40.59 2.95
CA VAL A 101 -10.52 -39.61 2.78
C VAL A 101 -10.48 -38.71 4.00
N THR A 102 -9.27 -38.46 4.52
CA THR A 102 -9.11 -37.60 5.70
C THR A 102 -8.33 -36.33 5.32
N TYR A 103 -8.84 -35.16 5.70
CA TYR A 103 -8.18 -33.87 5.56
C TYR A 103 -7.60 -33.43 6.91
N ARG A 104 -6.30 -33.12 6.92
CA ARG A 104 -5.62 -32.51 8.07
C ARG A 104 -5.24 -31.08 7.71
N PHE A 105 -5.69 -30.14 8.49
CA PHE A 105 -5.45 -28.70 8.27
C PHE A 105 -5.51 -27.96 9.60
N ASP A 106 -4.97 -26.74 9.62
CA ASP A 106 -5.03 -25.88 10.80
C ASP A 106 -6.35 -25.09 10.78
N PRO A 107 -7.27 -25.36 11.73
CA PRO A 107 -8.57 -24.68 11.77
C PRO A 107 -8.50 -23.21 12.19
N SER A 108 -7.34 -22.74 12.71
CA SER A 108 -7.18 -21.33 13.08
C SER A 108 -6.89 -20.43 11.87
N ARG A 109 -6.57 -21.01 10.70
CA ARG A 109 -6.14 -20.30 9.49
C ARG A 109 -7.25 -20.31 8.45
N SER A 110 -7.73 -19.12 8.06
CA SER A 110 -8.77 -18.96 7.04
C SER A 110 -8.38 -19.56 5.68
N GLU A 111 -7.11 -19.45 5.32
CA GLU A 111 -6.54 -20.01 4.08
C GLU A 111 -6.65 -21.54 4.05
N SER A 112 -6.43 -22.21 5.18
CA SER A 112 -6.55 -23.65 5.29
C SER A 112 -8.01 -24.13 5.14
N HIS A 113 -8.98 -23.36 5.60
CA HIS A 113 -10.40 -23.67 5.38
C HIS A 113 -10.78 -23.57 3.90
N LEU A 114 -10.34 -22.51 3.21
CA LEU A 114 -10.56 -22.34 1.76
C LEU A 114 -9.87 -23.45 0.96
N ALA A 115 -8.61 -23.74 1.28
CA ALA A 115 -7.85 -24.80 0.64
C ALA A 115 -8.52 -26.16 0.80
N ARG A 116 -9.01 -26.47 2.01
CA ARG A 116 -9.76 -27.71 2.27
C ARG A 116 -11.03 -27.78 1.43
N ALA A 117 -11.79 -26.68 1.33
CA ALA A 117 -13.03 -26.65 0.53
C ALA A 117 -12.75 -26.85 -0.96
N HIS A 118 -11.74 -26.19 -1.52
CA HIS A 118 -11.33 -26.38 -2.92
C HIS A 118 -10.78 -27.80 -3.17
N THR A 119 -10.04 -28.37 -2.22
CA THR A 119 -9.53 -29.74 -2.32
C THR A 119 -10.67 -30.76 -2.31
N ASP A 120 -11.65 -30.59 -1.41
CA ASP A 120 -12.82 -31.46 -1.35
C ASP A 120 -13.64 -31.38 -2.64
N GLN A 121 -13.91 -30.16 -3.12
CA GLN A 121 -14.61 -29.95 -4.38
C GLN A 121 -13.90 -30.61 -5.56
N ALA A 122 -12.58 -30.45 -5.66
CA ALA A 122 -11.80 -31.06 -6.74
C ALA A 122 -11.83 -32.60 -6.70
N LEU A 123 -11.71 -33.20 -5.50
CA LEU A 123 -11.82 -34.64 -5.35
C LEU A 123 -13.21 -35.18 -5.65
N GLN A 124 -14.26 -34.53 -5.15
CA GLN A 124 -15.64 -34.92 -5.41
C GLN A 124 -15.97 -34.81 -6.91
N SER A 125 -15.51 -33.74 -7.58
CA SER A 125 -15.70 -33.58 -9.04
C SER A 125 -14.94 -34.66 -9.82
N ALA A 126 -13.71 -35.01 -9.40
CA ALA A 126 -12.95 -36.10 -10.01
C ALA A 126 -13.60 -37.47 -9.78
N ALA A 127 -14.33 -37.65 -8.69
CA ALA A 127 -15.14 -38.85 -8.39
C ALA A 127 -16.48 -38.90 -9.17
N GLY A 128 -16.76 -37.93 -10.04
CA GLY A 128 -17.96 -37.90 -10.88
C GLY A 128 -19.17 -37.20 -10.23
N ARG A 129 -18.97 -36.42 -9.17
CA ARG A 129 -20.05 -35.56 -8.63
C ARG A 129 -20.51 -34.58 -9.69
N ALA A 130 -21.78 -34.70 -10.10
CA ALA A 130 -22.44 -33.72 -10.94
C ALA A 130 -23.14 -32.68 -10.05
N ASP A 131 -22.87 -31.41 -10.30
CA ASP A 131 -23.58 -30.32 -9.60
C ASP A 131 -24.93 -30.12 -10.29
N PRO A 132 -26.07 -30.37 -9.58
CA PRO A 132 -27.41 -30.32 -10.17
C PRO A 132 -27.86 -28.89 -10.46
N VAL A 133 -27.19 -27.88 -9.90
CA VAL A 133 -27.54 -26.46 -10.10
C VAL A 133 -26.57 -25.84 -11.06
N PRO A 134 -27.03 -25.33 -12.22
CA PRO A 134 -26.17 -24.56 -13.12
C PRO A 134 -25.77 -23.24 -12.46
N VAL A 135 -24.46 -23.00 -12.32
CA VAL A 135 -23.91 -21.79 -11.74
C VAL A 135 -23.25 -20.96 -12.83
N ARG A 136 -23.51 -19.67 -12.82
CA ARG A 136 -22.85 -18.69 -13.68
C ARG A 136 -22.17 -17.67 -12.77
N ASP A 137 -20.86 -17.57 -12.90
CA ASP A 137 -20.09 -16.55 -12.19
C ASP A 137 -20.14 -15.23 -12.96
N GLU A 138 -20.59 -14.17 -12.31
CA GLU A 138 -20.49 -12.81 -12.79
C GLU A 138 -19.49 -12.06 -11.88
N PRO A 139 -18.21 -11.97 -12.30
CA PRO A 139 -17.23 -11.23 -11.52
C PRO A 139 -17.56 -9.74 -11.53
N VAL A 140 -17.87 -9.19 -10.36
CA VAL A 140 -18.15 -7.77 -10.19
C VAL A 140 -16.82 -7.04 -10.01
N GLN A 141 -16.36 -6.39 -11.07
CA GLN A 141 -15.22 -5.49 -11.04
C GLN A 141 -15.73 -4.06 -10.79
N GLN A 142 -15.82 -3.66 -9.55
CA GLN A 142 -16.12 -2.27 -9.21
C GLN A 142 -14.84 -1.43 -9.18
N ALA A 143 -14.94 -0.18 -9.66
CA ALA A 143 -13.89 0.79 -9.48
C ALA A 143 -13.61 0.96 -7.97
N GLY A 144 -12.35 0.85 -7.55
CA GLY A 144 -11.95 0.87 -6.14
C GLY A 144 -11.67 -0.51 -5.52
N SER A 145 -11.91 -1.62 -6.24
CA SER A 145 -11.65 -2.97 -5.73
C SER A 145 -10.21 -3.46 -5.95
N ARG A 146 -9.46 -2.82 -6.84
CA ARG A 146 -8.09 -3.23 -7.16
C ARG A 146 -7.12 -2.74 -6.08
N TYR A 147 -6.05 -3.49 -5.85
CA TYR A 147 -4.98 -3.09 -4.91
C TYR A 147 -4.47 -1.67 -5.18
N ILE A 148 -4.30 -1.31 -6.45
CA ILE A 148 -3.81 0.02 -6.85
C ILE A 148 -4.78 1.15 -6.45
N ASP A 149 -6.08 0.91 -6.47
CA ASP A 149 -7.09 1.89 -6.11
C ASP A 149 -7.03 2.24 -4.60
N PHE A 150 -6.57 1.31 -3.78
CA PHE A 150 -6.27 1.52 -2.35
C PHE A 150 -4.88 2.14 -2.15
N LEU A 151 -3.88 1.71 -2.95
CA LEU A 151 -2.50 2.14 -2.82
C LEU A 151 -2.33 3.63 -3.07
N ILE A 152 -2.96 4.17 -4.12
CA ILE A 152 -2.80 5.58 -4.52
C ILE A 152 -3.24 6.57 -3.42
N PRO A 153 -4.44 6.45 -2.82
CA PRO A 153 -4.82 7.28 -1.67
C PRO A 153 -3.87 7.11 -0.47
N GLY A 154 -3.39 5.88 -0.23
CA GLY A 154 -2.41 5.61 0.82
C GLY A 154 -1.08 6.33 0.60
N LEU A 155 -0.54 6.31 -0.63
CA LEU A 155 0.66 7.04 -1.01
C LEU A 155 0.47 8.56 -0.92
N LEU A 156 -0.70 9.06 -1.31
CA LEU A 156 -1.03 10.48 -1.14
C LEU A 156 -1.01 10.88 0.34
N GLY A 157 -1.64 10.09 1.21
CA GLY A 157 -1.63 10.32 2.65
C GLY A 157 -0.23 10.27 3.24
N LEU A 158 0.59 9.28 2.85
CA LEU A 158 1.99 9.17 3.25
C LEU A 158 2.82 10.39 2.82
N ASN A 159 2.59 10.87 1.60
CA ASN A 159 3.28 12.06 1.08
C ASN A 159 2.88 13.33 1.83
N LEU A 160 1.58 13.52 2.11
CA LEU A 160 1.10 14.64 2.93
C LEU A 160 1.73 14.64 4.33
N MET A 161 1.77 13.47 4.96
CA MET A 161 2.40 13.29 6.27
C MET A 161 3.90 13.60 6.23
N SER A 162 4.62 13.01 5.29
CA SER A 162 6.07 13.20 5.15
C SER A 162 6.43 14.66 4.89
N ALA A 163 5.73 15.31 3.98
CA ALA A 163 5.98 16.72 3.68
C ALA A 163 5.64 17.67 4.83
N GLY A 164 4.66 17.34 5.66
CA GLY A 164 4.35 18.11 6.86
C GLY A 164 5.39 17.92 7.97
N LEU A 165 5.71 16.67 8.28
CA LEU A 165 6.63 16.33 9.38
C LEU A 165 8.08 16.62 9.01
N TRP A 166 8.56 16.05 7.90
CA TRP A 166 9.94 16.20 7.47
C TRP A 166 10.19 17.50 6.71
N GLY A 167 9.32 17.88 5.76
CA GLY A 167 9.50 19.10 4.98
C GLY A 167 9.44 20.36 5.85
N ILE A 168 8.37 20.58 6.60
CA ILE A 168 8.19 21.78 7.42
C ILE A 168 8.96 21.62 8.74
N GLY A 169 8.81 20.47 9.43
CA GLY A 169 9.44 20.23 10.72
C GLY A 169 10.97 20.33 10.64
N TRP A 170 11.57 19.59 9.71
CA TRP A 170 13.01 19.63 9.47
C TRP A 170 13.51 21.02 9.12
N SER A 171 12.82 21.74 8.23
CA SER A 171 13.25 23.06 7.80
C SER A 171 13.30 24.09 8.94
N ILE A 172 12.38 23.98 9.89
CA ILE A 172 12.35 24.84 11.09
C ILE A 172 13.53 24.51 12.01
N VAL A 173 13.81 23.23 12.24
CA VAL A 173 14.93 22.79 13.09
C VAL A 173 16.25 23.16 12.43
N ASP A 174 16.43 22.92 11.13
CA ASP A 174 17.61 23.29 10.36
C ASP A 174 17.86 24.81 10.40
N ALA A 175 16.83 25.62 10.17
CA ALA A 175 16.93 27.08 10.28
C ALA A 175 17.34 27.54 11.70
N ARG A 176 16.93 26.78 12.74
CA ARG A 176 17.32 27.06 14.11
C ARG A 176 18.79 26.67 14.37
N THR A 177 19.21 25.48 13.99
CA THR A 177 20.58 24.97 14.21
C THR A 177 21.62 25.80 13.47
N ARG A 178 21.32 26.23 12.23
CA ARG A 178 22.16 27.14 11.42
C ARG A 178 22.09 28.62 11.86
N LYS A 179 21.35 28.90 12.96
CA LYS A 179 21.16 30.27 13.50
C LYS A 179 20.52 31.23 12.49
N LEU A 180 19.88 30.73 11.41
CA LEU A 180 19.20 31.54 10.41
C LEU A 180 18.04 32.32 11.02
N LEU A 181 17.29 31.73 11.96
CA LEU A 181 16.21 32.40 12.68
C LEU A 181 16.69 33.67 13.41
N ARG A 182 17.91 33.68 13.98
CA ARG A 182 18.48 34.88 14.63
C ARG A 182 18.76 35.99 13.60
N ARG A 183 19.23 35.64 12.42
CA ARG A 183 19.47 36.60 11.33
C ARG A 183 18.16 37.15 10.77
N LEU A 184 17.15 36.32 10.63
CA LEU A 184 15.82 36.71 10.17
C LEU A 184 15.12 37.63 11.19
N LEU A 185 15.33 37.42 12.49
CA LEU A 185 14.80 38.30 13.56
C LEU A 185 15.47 39.68 13.61
N ALA A 186 16.63 39.83 13.01
CA ALA A 186 17.26 41.16 12.83
C ALA A 186 16.59 41.99 11.71
N ALA A 187 15.78 41.35 10.85
CA ALA A 187 14.93 42.03 9.86
C ALA A 187 13.60 42.45 10.50
N PRO A 188 12.89 43.44 9.94
CA PRO A 188 11.60 43.94 10.48
C PRO A 188 10.46 42.95 10.14
N MET A 189 10.52 41.73 10.72
CA MET A 189 9.55 40.67 10.54
C MET A 189 9.15 40.04 11.87
N ARG A 190 7.94 39.49 11.92
CA ARG A 190 7.44 38.76 13.10
C ARG A 190 7.75 37.28 12.98
N ARG A 191 7.97 36.57 14.09
CA ARG A 191 8.22 35.12 14.11
C ARG A 191 7.12 34.31 13.39
N ARG A 192 5.88 34.74 13.52
CA ARG A 192 4.73 34.12 12.86
C ARG A 192 4.79 34.22 11.34
N ASP A 193 5.40 35.29 10.79
CA ASP A 193 5.49 35.48 9.34
C ASP A 193 6.36 34.38 8.69
N PHE A 194 7.37 33.90 9.40
CA PHE A 194 8.19 32.77 8.97
C PHE A 194 7.35 31.47 8.93
N LEU A 195 6.57 31.17 9.97
CA LEU A 195 5.73 29.96 10.01
C LEU A 195 4.64 30.01 8.94
N PHE A 196 3.97 31.12 8.80
CA PHE A 196 2.96 31.30 7.73
C PHE A 196 3.57 31.17 6.34
N ALA A 197 4.77 31.65 6.12
CA ALA A 197 5.46 31.49 4.84
C ALA A 197 5.78 30.03 4.50
N GLN A 198 6.13 29.20 5.50
CA GLN A 198 6.33 27.77 5.30
C GLN A 198 5.04 27.06 4.86
N ILE A 199 3.94 27.35 5.58
CA ILE A 199 2.63 26.78 5.25
C ILE A 199 2.16 27.28 3.88
N ALA A 200 2.30 28.57 3.59
CA ALA A 200 1.92 29.15 2.31
C ALA A 200 2.71 28.52 1.13
N ALA A 201 4.02 28.34 1.29
CA ALA A 201 4.84 27.66 0.28
C ALA A 201 4.34 26.22 0.06
N ARG A 202 4.03 25.49 1.13
CA ARG A 202 3.45 24.13 1.04
C ARG A 202 2.14 24.13 0.26
N MET A 203 1.25 25.06 0.55
CA MET A 203 -0.03 25.18 -0.15
C MET A 203 0.12 25.53 -1.64
N CYS A 204 1.20 26.22 -2.01
CA CYS A 204 1.46 26.57 -3.42
C CYS A 204 1.88 25.36 -4.26
N TYR A 205 2.72 24.45 -3.75
CA TYR A 205 3.16 23.29 -4.55
C TYR A 205 2.31 22.02 -4.35
N LEU A 206 1.49 21.97 -3.30
CA LEU A 206 0.58 20.85 -3.04
C LEU A 206 -0.32 20.49 -4.22
N PRO A 207 -0.98 21.45 -4.93
CA PRO A 207 -1.82 21.11 -6.08
C PRO A 207 -1.04 20.40 -7.19
N PHE A 208 0.19 20.83 -7.46
CA PHE A 208 1.02 20.22 -8.49
C PHE A 208 1.37 18.77 -8.15
N GLU A 209 1.70 18.51 -6.89
CA GLU A 209 2.01 17.18 -6.36
C GLU A 209 0.79 16.24 -6.49
N VAL A 210 -0.39 16.70 -6.06
CA VAL A 210 -1.63 15.93 -6.10
C VAL A 210 -2.05 15.65 -7.55
N ILE A 211 -2.05 16.69 -8.39
CA ILE A 211 -2.39 16.55 -9.82
C ILE A 211 -1.43 15.58 -10.52
N PHE A 212 -0.14 15.67 -10.22
CA PHE A 212 0.87 14.79 -10.80
C PHE A 212 0.66 13.33 -10.39
N LEU A 213 0.48 13.06 -9.10
CA LEU A 213 0.26 11.70 -8.58
C LEU A 213 -1.05 11.09 -9.12
N LEU A 214 -2.16 11.83 -9.02
CA LEU A 214 -3.47 11.35 -9.50
C LEU A 214 -3.52 11.26 -11.02
N GLY A 215 -2.92 12.20 -11.73
CA GLY A 215 -2.82 12.18 -13.20
C GLY A 215 -2.02 10.99 -13.71
N MET A 216 -0.92 10.67 -13.03
CA MET A 216 -0.14 9.48 -13.36
C MET A 216 -0.88 8.18 -13.03
N ALA A 217 -1.58 8.14 -11.89
CA ALA A 217 -2.40 7.00 -11.50
C ALA A 217 -3.52 6.75 -12.52
N TRP A 218 -4.14 7.80 -13.03
CA TRP A 218 -5.12 7.72 -14.10
C TRP A 218 -4.49 7.24 -15.42
N LEU A 219 -3.35 7.81 -15.82
CA LEU A 219 -2.70 7.50 -17.09
C LEU A 219 -2.15 6.06 -17.17
N LEU A 220 -1.54 5.55 -16.09
CA LEU A 220 -0.87 4.26 -16.08
C LEU A 220 -1.76 3.10 -15.62
N PHE A 221 -2.72 3.38 -14.74
CA PHE A 221 -3.52 2.35 -14.08
C PHE A 221 -5.01 2.52 -14.25
N ASP A 222 -5.43 3.56 -14.97
CA ASP A 222 -6.86 3.89 -15.16
C ASP A 222 -7.61 4.00 -13.82
N VAL A 223 -6.93 4.59 -12.82
CA VAL A 223 -7.51 4.85 -11.50
C VAL A 223 -8.40 6.09 -11.61
N THR A 224 -9.68 5.90 -11.38
CA THR A 224 -10.66 6.99 -11.42
C THR A 224 -11.06 7.42 -10.01
N ILE A 225 -11.31 8.71 -9.83
CA ILE A 225 -11.82 9.24 -8.57
C ILE A 225 -13.31 8.89 -8.49
N VAL A 226 -13.63 7.95 -7.60
CA VAL A 226 -15.03 7.59 -7.31
C VAL A 226 -15.57 8.55 -6.25
N GLY A 227 -16.40 9.49 -6.65
CA GLY A 227 -17.01 10.46 -5.74
C GLY A 227 -16.72 11.92 -6.07
N SER A 228 -16.71 12.78 -5.04
CA SER A 228 -16.60 14.22 -5.22
C SER A 228 -15.14 14.69 -5.24
N ILE A 229 -14.73 15.33 -6.33
CA ILE A 229 -13.41 15.99 -6.44
C ILE A 229 -13.27 17.07 -5.35
N LEU A 230 -14.35 17.77 -5.02
CA LEU A 230 -14.34 18.76 -3.93
C LEU A 230 -14.03 18.10 -2.58
N GLY A 231 -14.62 16.91 -2.33
CA GLY A 231 -14.34 16.12 -1.12
C GLY A 231 -12.87 15.73 -1.01
N VAL A 232 -12.28 15.22 -2.09
CA VAL A 232 -10.84 14.88 -2.16
C VAL A 232 -9.99 16.12 -1.91
N THR A 233 -10.29 17.24 -2.56
CA THR A 233 -9.56 18.50 -2.38
C THR A 233 -9.61 19.00 -0.94
N LEU A 234 -10.77 18.95 -0.29
CA LEU A 234 -10.92 19.35 1.11
C LEU A 234 -10.12 18.44 2.05
N ILE A 235 -10.17 17.12 1.86
CA ILE A 235 -9.41 16.16 2.67
C ILE A 235 -7.91 16.41 2.52
N VAL A 236 -7.44 16.63 1.30
CA VAL A 236 -6.02 16.91 1.01
C VAL A 236 -5.58 18.21 1.66
N LEU A 237 -6.35 19.28 1.54
CA LEU A 237 -6.03 20.58 2.15
C LEU A 237 -6.02 20.51 3.68
N LEU A 238 -7.04 19.91 4.28
CA LEU A 238 -7.12 19.73 5.73
C LEU A 238 -6.02 18.81 6.25
N GLY A 239 -5.73 17.72 5.54
CA GLY A 239 -4.62 16.82 5.85
C GLY A 239 -3.28 17.53 5.80
N ALA A 240 -3.01 18.29 4.74
CA ALA A 240 -1.77 19.05 4.59
C ALA A 240 -1.60 20.10 5.71
N LEU A 241 -2.66 20.81 6.06
CA LEU A 241 -2.65 21.78 7.17
C LEU A 241 -2.44 21.10 8.53
N SER A 242 -3.09 19.96 8.75
CA SER A 242 -2.95 19.19 10.00
C SER A 242 -1.51 18.69 10.17
N PHE A 243 -0.92 18.08 9.15
CA PHE A 243 0.47 17.61 9.21
C PHE A 243 1.48 18.75 9.26
N ALA A 244 1.21 19.89 8.62
CA ALA A 244 2.01 21.11 8.76
C ALA A 244 1.97 21.63 10.21
N GLY A 245 0.79 21.63 10.83
CA GLY A 245 0.63 21.98 12.25
C GLY A 245 1.39 21.03 13.17
N LEU A 246 1.28 19.73 12.97
CA LEU A 246 2.03 18.71 13.73
C LEU A 246 3.54 18.86 13.53
N GLY A 247 4.01 19.06 12.31
CA GLY A 247 5.43 19.28 12.01
C GLY A 247 5.98 20.52 12.72
N THR A 248 5.24 21.63 12.73
CA THR A 248 5.62 22.84 13.48
C THR A 248 5.63 22.62 14.98
N LEU A 249 4.67 21.88 15.52
CA LEU A 249 4.60 21.52 16.94
C LEU A 249 5.80 20.67 17.37
N LEU A 250 6.11 19.62 16.62
CA LEU A 250 7.27 18.77 16.88
C LEU A 250 8.59 19.55 16.78
N ALA A 251 8.74 20.36 15.74
CA ALA A 251 9.90 21.23 15.56
C ALA A 251 10.08 22.25 16.68
N SER A 252 9.00 22.64 17.36
CA SER A 252 9.07 23.56 18.50
C SER A 252 9.83 22.97 19.69
N ARG A 253 9.76 21.65 19.89
CA ARG A 253 10.38 20.91 20.99
C ARG A 253 11.74 20.31 20.61
N ALA A 254 12.01 20.05 19.35
CA ALA A 254 13.25 19.47 18.87
C ALA A 254 14.43 20.41 19.11
N LYS A 255 15.52 19.88 19.69
CA LYS A 255 16.77 20.63 19.97
C LYS A 255 17.85 20.35 18.92
N THR A 256 17.80 19.18 18.28
CA THR A 256 18.76 18.69 17.28
C THR A 256 18.00 18.23 16.04
N THR A 257 18.73 18.02 14.97
CA THR A 257 18.20 17.47 13.69
C THR A 257 18.16 15.94 13.68
N GLU A 258 18.69 15.28 14.70
CA GLU A 258 18.66 13.83 14.92
C GLU A 258 17.43 13.40 15.69
#